data_c03db8f5849409f3948e0a6f52b13af9
#
_entry.id   c03db8f5849409f3948e0a6f52b13af9
#
_cell.length_a   1.000
_cell.length_b   1.000
_cell.length_c   1.000
_cell.angle_alpha   90.00
_cell.angle_beta   90.00
_cell.angle_gamma   90.00
#
_symmetry.space_group_name_H-M   'P 1'
#
loop_
_entity.id
_entity.type
_entity.pdbx_description
1 polymer ?
#
loop_
_entity_poly.entity_id
_entity_poly.type
_entity_poly.pdbx_seq_one_letter_code
_entity_poly.pdbx_strand_id
1 'polypeptide(L)'
;MNSEIYLSVVIPVFNEEESLPPLCAKLRDALEPLQCSYEIIFVDDGSTDQSFAVIERLSGEYEGIRAVRFRRNYRKAAALAIGFKEARGEIVITMDADLQDDPSEIPRLLEKLDEGCDLVSGWKKKRHDPLSKTLPSRLFNKVTSMVSGIRLHDFNCGLKAYRREVCEDALPYLYGELYRFLPAIAHWAGYRVGEIPVQHHPRQFGYSKFGTKRLLNGFLDLMTITFVVRFMTTPMHIFGSLGLLSTFVGSLVCAYIAL
;
A
#
# COMPACT_ATOMS: atom_id res chain seq x y z
N MET A 1 -25.62 8.27 -20.97
CA MET A 1 -25.67 7.94 -19.55
C MET A 1 -24.24 7.63 -19.15
N ASN A 2 -23.55 8.51 -18.43
CA ASN A 2 -22.27 8.14 -17.82
C ASN A 2 -22.62 7.11 -16.74
N SER A 3 -22.41 5.83 -17.00
CA SER A 3 -22.47 4.81 -15.96
C SER A 3 -21.34 5.15 -14.98
N GLU A 4 -21.71 5.50 -13.78
CA GLU A 4 -20.76 5.75 -12.69
C GLU A 4 -19.94 4.46 -12.51
N ILE A 5 -18.62 4.57 -12.52
CA ILE A 5 -17.75 3.39 -12.33
C ILE A 5 -17.84 2.99 -10.87
N TYR A 6 -18.12 1.72 -10.62
CA TYR A 6 -18.21 1.19 -9.26
C TYR A 6 -16.83 0.80 -8.69
N LEU A 7 -15.97 0.17 -9.51
CA LEU A 7 -14.71 -0.41 -9.06
C LEU A 7 -13.53 0.08 -9.91
N SER A 8 -12.49 0.60 -9.29
CA SER A 8 -11.20 0.89 -9.93
C SER A 8 -10.10 -0.03 -9.39
N VAL A 9 -9.42 -0.75 -10.27
CA VAL A 9 -8.25 -1.57 -9.90
C VAL A 9 -6.98 -0.83 -10.30
N VAL A 10 -6.18 -0.42 -9.31
CA VAL A 10 -4.93 0.34 -9.49
C VAL A 10 -3.73 -0.58 -9.37
N ILE A 11 -2.94 -0.64 -10.42
CA ILE A 11 -1.80 -1.56 -10.54
C ILE A 11 -0.53 -0.77 -10.88
N PRO A 12 0.36 -0.53 -9.90
CA PRO A 12 1.69 -0.01 -10.17
C PRO A 12 2.54 -1.01 -10.94
N VAL A 13 3.17 -0.55 -12.01
CA VAL A 13 3.99 -1.39 -12.91
C VAL A 13 5.42 -0.83 -12.99
N PHE A 14 6.41 -1.70 -12.89
CA PHE A 14 7.81 -1.37 -13.17
C PHE A 14 8.58 -2.60 -13.63
N ASN A 15 8.87 -2.69 -14.93
CA ASN A 15 9.54 -3.83 -15.58
C ASN A 15 8.85 -5.16 -15.27
N GLU A 16 7.65 -5.32 -15.80
CA GLU A 16 6.75 -6.48 -15.58
C GLU A 16 6.10 -6.94 -16.91
N GLU A 17 6.80 -6.79 -18.05
CA GLU A 17 6.28 -7.06 -19.40
C GLU A 17 5.68 -8.47 -19.56
N GLU A 18 6.28 -9.48 -18.89
CA GLU A 18 5.86 -10.88 -18.98
C GLU A 18 4.63 -11.19 -18.12
N SER A 19 4.45 -10.46 -16.99
CA SER A 19 3.37 -10.69 -16.03
C SER A 19 2.06 -9.99 -16.39
N LEU A 20 2.11 -8.89 -17.16
CA LEU A 20 0.95 -8.06 -17.48
C LEU A 20 -0.15 -8.79 -18.29
N PRO A 21 0.15 -9.55 -19.36
CA PRO A 21 -0.91 -10.22 -20.11
C PRO A 21 -1.67 -11.27 -19.28
N PRO A 22 -1.00 -12.20 -18.57
CA PRO A 22 -1.71 -13.16 -17.73
C PRO A 22 -2.41 -12.50 -16.53
N LEU A 23 -1.90 -11.39 -15.99
CA LEU A 23 -2.57 -10.63 -14.92
C LEU A 23 -3.87 -10.02 -15.44
N CYS A 24 -3.85 -9.39 -16.61
CA CYS A 24 -5.01 -8.80 -17.24
C CYS A 24 -6.11 -9.84 -17.46
N ALA A 25 -5.76 -11.03 -17.97
CA ALA A 25 -6.71 -12.13 -18.15
C ALA A 25 -7.35 -12.55 -16.82
N LYS A 26 -6.55 -12.82 -15.78
CA LYS A 26 -7.04 -13.19 -14.45
C LYS A 26 -7.92 -12.11 -13.81
N LEU A 27 -7.59 -10.83 -13.99
CA LEU A 27 -8.40 -9.73 -13.51
C LEU A 27 -9.76 -9.73 -14.16
N ARG A 28 -9.82 -9.88 -15.48
CA ARG A 28 -11.09 -9.94 -16.19
C ARG A 28 -11.92 -11.13 -15.73
N ASP A 29 -11.31 -12.32 -15.64
CA ASP A 29 -12.00 -13.52 -15.14
C ASP A 29 -12.59 -13.32 -13.74
N ALA A 30 -11.93 -12.52 -12.88
CA ALA A 30 -12.40 -12.23 -11.53
C ALA A 30 -13.46 -11.12 -11.48
N LEU A 31 -13.39 -10.13 -12.39
CA LEU A 31 -14.24 -8.93 -12.36
C LEU A 31 -15.53 -9.09 -13.19
N GLU A 32 -15.48 -9.78 -14.32
CA GLU A 32 -16.66 -9.99 -15.19
C GLU A 32 -17.85 -10.63 -14.45
N PRO A 33 -17.66 -11.65 -13.57
CA PRO A 33 -18.77 -12.24 -12.82
C PRO A 33 -19.44 -11.29 -11.81
N LEU A 34 -18.80 -10.19 -11.42
CA LEU A 34 -19.36 -9.22 -10.47
C LEU A 34 -20.49 -8.38 -11.07
N GLN A 35 -20.63 -8.37 -12.39
CA GLN A 35 -21.67 -7.62 -13.12
C GLN A 35 -21.75 -6.14 -12.72
N CYS A 36 -20.64 -5.54 -12.30
CA CYS A 36 -20.51 -4.12 -11.97
C CYS A 36 -19.65 -3.40 -13.01
N SER A 37 -19.80 -2.08 -13.10
CA SER A 37 -18.92 -1.24 -13.92
C SER A 37 -17.53 -1.15 -13.27
N TYR A 38 -16.48 -1.48 -14.01
CA TYR A 38 -15.11 -1.42 -13.51
C TYR A 38 -14.12 -0.79 -14.50
N GLU A 39 -13.01 -0.33 -13.96
CA GLU A 39 -11.84 0.06 -14.74
C GLU A 39 -10.57 -0.55 -14.13
N ILE A 40 -9.55 -0.78 -14.97
CA ILE A 40 -8.22 -1.21 -14.57
C ILE A 40 -7.24 -0.11 -14.97
N ILE A 41 -6.50 0.43 -14.00
CA ILE A 41 -5.56 1.53 -14.19
C ILE A 41 -4.14 1.00 -13.96
N PHE A 42 -3.43 0.77 -15.06
CA PHE A 42 -2.00 0.47 -15.01
C PHE A 42 -1.20 1.77 -14.92
N VAL A 43 -0.38 1.90 -13.87
CA VAL A 43 0.50 3.05 -13.70
C VAL A 43 1.94 2.60 -13.90
N ASP A 44 2.47 2.83 -15.09
CA ASP A 44 3.87 2.52 -15.44
C ASP A 44 4.82 3.52 -14.79
N ASP A 45 5.58 3.05 -13.82
CA ASP A 45 6.55 3.84 -13.05
C ASP A 45 7.89 3.98 -13.81
N GLY A 46 7.81 4.33 -15.09
CA GLY A 46 8.98 4.58 -15.94
C GLY A 46 9.76 3.31 -16.25
N SER A 47 9.07 2.24 -16.66
CA SER A 47 9.69 0.98 -17.09
C SER A 47 10.68 1.19 -18.23
N THR A 48 11.72 0.35 -18.23
CA THR A 48 12.79 0.34 -19.25
C THR A 48 12.70 -0.83 -20.21
N ASP A 49 11.78 -1.77 -19.95
CA ASP A 49 11.41 -2.91 -20.81
C ASP A 49 10.18 -2.59 -21.66
N GLN A 50 9.51 -3.60 -22.20
CA GLN A 50 8.31 -3.44 -23.05
C GLN A 50 7.00 -3.30 -22.23
N SER A 51 7.06 -3.16 -20.90
CA SER A 51 5.86 -3.08 -20.06
C SER A 51 4.85 -2.06 -20.56
N PHE A 52 5.29 -0.83 -20.88
CA PHE A 52 4.36 0.19 -21.36
C PHE A 52 3.73 -0.14 -22.71
N ALA A 53 4.50 -0.69 -23.65
CA ALA A 53 3.95 -1.12 -24.95
C ALA A 53 2.92 -2.25 -24.78
N VAL A 54 3.12 -3.15 -23.80
CA VAL A 54 2.13 -4.16 -23.46
C VAL A 54 0.87 -3.53 -22.89
N ILE A 55 0.97 -2.55 -21.99
CA ILE A 55 -0.18 -1.84 -21.42
C ILE A 55 -0.95 -1.10 -22.53
N GLU A 56 -0.27 -0.39 -23.43
CA GLU A 56 -0.91 0.31 -24.56
C GLU A 56 -1.70 -0.68 -25.43
N ARG A 57 -1.13 -1.82 -25.75
CA ARG A 57 -1.84 -2.87 -26.49
C ARG A 57 -3.08 -3.35 -25.75
N LEU A 58 -2.96 -3.69 -24.46
CA LEU A 58 -4.09 -4.16 -23.65
C LEU A 58 -5.19 -3.11 -23.54
N SER A 59 -4.84 -1.82 -23.43
CA SER A 59 -5.83 -0.73 -23.41
C SER A 59 -6.53 -0.51 -24.75
N GLY A 60 -5.92 -0.91 -25.85
CA GLY A 60 -6.55 -0.91 -27.17
C GLY A 60 -7.43 -2.15 -27.44
N GLU A 61 -7.12 -3.27 -26.79
CA GLU A 61 -7.84 -4.53 -26.92
C GLU A 61 -9.08 -4.63 -26.01
N TYR A 62 -9.03 -3.99 -24.83
CA TYR A 62 -10.06 -4.13 -23.80
C TYR A 62 -10.57 -2.79 -23.30
N GLU A 63 -11.88 -2.60 -23.40
CA GLU A 63 -12.56 -1.44 -22.84
C GLU A 63 -12.42 -1.42 -21.30
N GLY A 64 -12.27 -0.23 -20.72
CA GLY A 64 -12.10 -0.06 -19.28
C GLY A 64 -10.65 -0.17 -18.80
N ILE A 65 -9.67 -0.50 -19.66
CA ILE A 65 -8.24 -0.45 -19.32
C ILE A 65 -7.67 0.93 -19.62
N ARG A 66 -7.02 1.51 -18.63
CA ARG A 66 -6.36 2.82 -18.73
C ARG A 66 -4.88 2.72 -18.42
N ALA A 67 -4.08 3.49 -19.14
CA ALA A 67 -2.63 3.57 -18.99
C ALA A 67 -2.20 4.95 -18.50
N VAL A 68 -1.36 4.99 -17.48
CA VAL A 68 -0.64 6.19 -17.04
C VAL A 68 0.85 5.89 -17.08
N ARG A 69 1.67 6.79 -17.65
CA ARG A 69 3.12 6.58 -17.75
C ARG A 69 3.90 7.70 -17.10
N PHE A 70 4.88 7.33 -16.27
CA PHE A 70 5.86 8.27 -15.74
C PHE A 70 7.07 8.43 -16.66
N ARG A 71 7.67 9.60 -16.65
CA ARG A 71 8.90 9.87 -17.42
C ARG A 71 10.14 9.15 -16.86
N ARG A 72 10.12 8.77 -15.57
CA ARG A 72 11.17 8.02 -14.85
C ARG A 72 10.56 7.28 -13.67
N ASN A 73 11.33 6.41 -13.04
CA ASN A 73 10.91 5.75 -11.82
C ASN A 73 10.81 6.75 -10.64
N TYR A 74 9.61 6.87 -10.07
CA TYR A 74 9.29 7.65 -8.87
C TYR A 74 8.93 6.77 -7.68
N ARG A 75 8.99 5.44 -7.85
CA ARG A 75 8.64 4.40 -6.90
C ARG A 75 7.14 4.21 -6.67
N LYS A 76 6.81 3.07 -6.06
CA LYS A 76 5.45 2.57 -5.89
C LYS A 76 4.47 3.57 -5.24
N ALA A 77 4.92 4.36 -4.24
CA ALA A 77 4.05 5.34 -3.59
C ALA A 77 3.52 6.40 -4.57
N ALA A 78 4.37 6.91 -5.46
CA ALA A 78 3.96 7.89 -6.48
C ALA A 78 2.97 7.26 -7.48
N ALA A 79 3.22 6.01 -7.89
CA ALA A 79 2.31 5.30 -8.78
C ALA A 79 0.94 5.07 -8.14
N LEU A 80 0.89 4.69 -6.86
CA LEU A 80 -0.36 4.57 -6.11
C LEU A 80 -1.07 5.93 -5.97
N ALA A 81 -0.33 7.00 -5.67
CA ALA A 81 -0.92 8.34 -5.53
C ALA A 81 -1.60 8.82 -6.82
N ILE A 82 -0.96 8.59 -7.98
CA ILE A 82 -1.57 8.92 -9.27
C ILE A 82 -2.72 7.97 -9.58
N GLY A 83 -2.56 6.67 -9.31
CA GLY A 83 -3.64 5.70 -9.48
C GLY A 83 -4.89 6.07 -8.67
N PHE A 84 -4.74 6.50 -7.42
CA PHE A 84 -5.86 6.97 -6.58
C PHE A 84 -6.52 8.24 -7.13
N LYS A 85 -5.73 9.19 -7.65
CA LYS A 85 -6.27 10.40 -8.30
C LYS A 85 -7.04 10.11 -9.59
N GLU A 86 -6.57 9.14 -10.35
CA GLU A 86 -7.18 8.73 -11.63
C GLU A 86 -8.37 7.80 -11.46
N ALA A 87 -8.48 7.12 -10.30
CA ALA A 87 -9.58 6.21 -10.01
C ALA A 87 -10.92 6.95 -9.97
N ARG A 88 -11.93 6.37 -10.63
CA ARG A 88 -13.30 6.90 -10.71
C ARG A 88 -14.31 6.07 -9.92
N GLY A 89 -13.93 4.84 -9.54
CA GLY A 89 -14.78 3.92 -8.81
C GLY A 89 -15.09 4.38 -7.39
N GLU A 90 -16.25 4.01 -6.88
CA GLU A 90 -16.60 4.18 -5.46
C GLU A 90 -15.68 3.36 -4.55
N ILE A 91 -15.22 2.23 -5.09
CA ILE A 91 -14.25 1.34 -4.44
C ILE A 91 -12.98 1.32 -5.27
N VAL A 92 -11.83 1.37 -4.59
CA VAL A 92 -10.51 1.25 -5.20
C VAL A 92 -9.84 -0.02 -4.68
N ILE A 93 -9.35 -0.86 -5.60
CA ILE A 93 -8.51 -2.02 -5.28
C ILE A 93 -7.07 -1.69 -5.67
N THR A 94 -6.11 -1.99 -4.81
CA THR A 94 -4.70 -2.02 -5.19
C THR A 94 -4.21 -3.45 -5.31
N MET A 95 -3.30 -3.71 -6.26
CA MET A 95 -2.68 -5.01 -6.46
C MET A 95 -1.29 -4.84 -7.07
N ASP A 96 -0.38 -5.78 -6.79
CA ASP A 96 0.93 -5.83 -7.43
C ASP A 96 0.87 -6.52 -8.80
N ALA A 97 1.73 -6.08 -9.75
CA ALA A 97 1.73 -6.61 -11.12
C ALA A 97 2.43 -7.96 -11.27
N ASP A 98 3.03 -8.52 -10.22
CA ASP A 98 3.96 -9.66 -10.25
C ASP A 98 3.30 -11.05 -10.14
N LEU A 99 1.96 -11.13 -10.25
CA LEU A 99 1.16 -12.35 -10.14
C LEU A 99 1.25 -13.09 -8.79
N GLN A 100 1.78 -12.46 -7.75
CA GLN A 100 1.82 -13.06 -6.42
C GLN A 100 0.48 -12.92 -5.68
N ASP A 101 -0.26 -11.86 -5.92
CA ASP A 101 -1.61 -11.64 -5.41
C ASP A 101 -2.64 -12.28 -6.38
N ASP A 102 -3.71 -12.86 -5.84
CA ASP A 102 -4.74 -13.54 -6.64
C ASP A 102 -5.95 -12.62 -6.84
N PRO A 103 -6.30 -12.24 -8.09
CA PRO A 103 -7.49 -11.44 -8.37
C PRO A 103 -8.81 -12.10 -7.93
N SER A 104 -8.87 -13.43 -7.84
CA SER A 104 -10.07 -14.15 -7.37
C SER A 104 -10.47 -13.85 -5.92
N GLU A 105 -9.59 -13.18 -5.15
CA GLU A 105 -9.87 -12.73 -3.79
C GLU A 105 -10.63 -11.38 -3.75
N ILE A 106 -10.77 -10.68 -4.89
CA ILE A 106 -11.46 -9.38 -4.97
C ILE A 106 -12.90 -9.47 -4.44
N PRO A 107 -13.74 -10.44 -4.82
CA PRO A 107 -15.12 -10.53 -4.31
C PRO A 107 -15.16 -10.58 -2.76
N ARG A 108 -14.25 -11.33 -2.13
CA ARG A 108 -14.20 -11.45 -0.67
C ARG A 108 -13.75 -10.16 0.03
N LEU A 109 -12.89 -9.37 -0.64
CA LEU A 109 -12.53 -8.03 -0.14
C LEU A 109 -13.72 -7.08 -0.19
N LEU A 110 -14.52 -7.14 -1.27
CA LEU A 110 -15.75 -6.36 -1.41
C LEU A 110 -16.79 -6.73 -0.37
N GLU A 111 -17.05 -8.03 -0.17
CA GLU A 111 -17.93 -8.53 0.90
C GLU A 111 -17.52 -7.95 2.27
N LYS A 112 -16.21 -7.95 2.57
CA LYS A 112 -15.70 -7.41 3.84
C LYS A 112 -15.85 -5.90 3.97
N LEU A 113 -15.77 -5.13 2.87
CA LEU A 113 -16.12 -3.71 2.86
C LEU A 113 -17.61 -3.50 3.16
N ASP A 114 -18.49 -4.37 2.61
CA ASP A 114 -19.93 -4.28 2.81
C ASP A 114 -20.37 -4.65 4.24
N GLU A 115 -19.56 -5.43 4.98
CA GLU A 115 -19.72 -5.64 6.43
C GLU A 115 -19.45 -4.36 7.25
N GLY A 116 -19.06 -3.27 6.59
CA GLY A 116 -18.88 -1.95 7.18
C GLY A 116 -17.44 -1.57 7.48
N CYS A 117 -16.45 -2.21 6.83
CA CYS A 117 -15.09 -1.71 6.78
C CYS A 117 -14.95 -0.61 5.71
N ASP A 118 -14.01 0.33 5.91
CA ASP A 118 -13.68 1.37 4.96
C ASP A 118 -12.39 1.03 4.19
N LEU A 119 -11.52 0.22 4.81
CA LEU A 119 -10.34 -0.37 4.21
C LEU A 119 -10.24 -1.85 4.61
N VAL A 120 -9.96 -2.72 3.64
CA VAL A 120 -9.68 -4.15 3.88
C VAL A 120 -8.32 -4.51 3.31
N SER A 121 -7.42 -5.04 4.13
CA SER A 121 -6.10 -5.53 3.72
C SER A 121 -6.10 -7.04 3.55
N GLY A 122 -5.43 -7.53 2.53
CA GLY A 122 -5.15 -8.96 2.43
C GLY A 122 -4.11 -9.38 3.48
N TRP A 123 -4.25 -10.60 3.99
CA TRP A 123 -3.28 -11.25 4.86
C TRP A 123 -2.71 -12.51 4.20
N LYS A 124 -1.44 -12.47 3.84
CA LYS A 124 -0.70 -13.61 3.27
C LYS A 124 -0.40 -14.65 4.36
N LYS A 125 -1.45 -15.42 4.76
CA LYS A 125 -1.36 -16.40 5.85
C LYS A 125 -0.36 -17.51 5.55
N LYS A 126 -0.38 -18.05 4.33
CA LYS A 126 0.61 -19.01 3.84
C LYS A 126 1.60 -18.27 2.94
N ARG A 127 2.82 -18.06 3.42
CA ARG A 127 3.89 -17.42 2.65
C ARG A 127 4.84 -18.46 2.12
N HIS A 128 5.16 -18.36 0.84
CA HIS A 128 6.18 -19.17 0.18
C HIS A 128 7.59 -18.54 0.27
N ASP A 129 7.72 -17.46 1.03
CA ASP A 129 9.00 -16.76 1.24
C ASP A 129 9.90 -17.51 2.25
N PRO A 130 11.25 -17.44 2.10
CA PRO A 130 12.19 -18.04 3.04
C PRO A 130 12.09 -17.40 4.43
N LEU A 131 12.45 -18.17 5.47
CA LEU A 131 12.38 -17.76 6.88
C LEU A 131 13.15 -16.46 7.17
N SER A 132 14.25 -16.21 6.47
CA SER A 132 15.05 -14.98 6.56
C SER A 132 14.26 -13.71 6.19
N LYS A 133 13.20 -13.82 5.41
CA LYS A 133 12.30 -12.71 5.06
C LYS A 133 11.04 -12.68 5.93
N THR A 134 10.54 -13.83 6.36
CA THR A 134 9.28 -13.90 7.11
C THR A 134 9.42 -13.48 8.57
N LEU A 135 10.54 -13.81 9.23
CA LEU A 135 10.75 -13.45 10.65
C LEU A 135 10.89 -11.93 10.85
N PRO A 136 11.73 -11.21 10.08
CA PRO A 136 11.79 -9.74 10.15
C PRO A 136 10.45 -9.07 9.81
N SER A 137 9.69 -9.62 8.85
CA SER A 137 8.37 -9.10 8.50
C SER A 137 7.35 -9.26 9.64
N ARG A 138 7.37 -10.39 10.36
CA ARG A 138 6.50 -10.61 11.54
C ARG A 138 6.81 -9.62 12.66
N LEU A 139 8.11 -9.41 12.94
CA LEU A 139 8.53 -8.43 13.94
C LEU A 139 8.06 -7.01 13.55
N PHE A 140 8.29 -6.62 12.30
CA PHE A 140 7.83 -5.34 11.76
C PHE A 140 6.31 -5.17 11.91
N ASN A 141 5.52 -6.15 11.49
CA ASN A 141 4.06 -6.10 11.60
C ASN A 141 3.60 -6.00 13.06
N LYS A 142 4.26 -6.73 13.98
CA LYS A 142 3.94 -6.66 15.42
C LYS A 142 4.22 -5.27 16.01
N VAL A 143 5.37 -4.68 15.68
CA VAL A 143 5.73 -3.32 16.14
C VAL A 143 4.79 -2.29 15.53
N THR A 144 4.50 -2.39 14.22
CA THR A 144 3.56 -1.50 13.54
C THR A 144 2.17 -1.59 14.16
N SER A 145 1.69 -2.80 14.44
CA SER A 145 0.41 -3.04 15.10
C SER A 145 0.33 -2.40 16.49
N MET A 146 1.42 -2.52 17.26
CA MET A 146 1.51 -1.91 18.60
C MET A 146 1.50 -0.38 18.55
N VAL A 147 2.27 0.22 17.62
CA VAL A 147 2.39 1.67 17.48
C VAL A 147 1.13 2.28 16.88
N SER A 148 0.54 1.63 15.88
CA SER A 148 -0.67 2.12 15.22
C SER A 148 -1.95 1.93 16.05
N GLY A 149 -1.95 0.98 16.99
CA GLY A 149 -3.14 0.62 17.76
C GLY A 149 -4.11 -0.30 17.03
N ILE A 150 -3.79 -0.70 15.79
CA ILE A 150 -4.61 -1.58 14.97
C ILE A 150 -4.01 -3.00 14.92
N ARG A 151 -4.85 -4.03 15.05
CA ARG A 151 -4.40 -5.43 15.00
C ARG A 151 -4.51 -5.98 13.58
N LEU A 152 -3.41 -5.92 12.84
CA LEU A 152 -3.27 -6.57 11.53
C LEU A 152 -2.07 -7.52 11.54
N HIS A 153 -2.22 -8.62 10.79
CA HIS A 153 -1.15 -9.60 10.60
C HIS A 153 -0.19 -9.20 9.47
N ASP A 154 -0.67 -8.45 8.47
CA ASP A 154 0.14 -8.06 7.31
C ASP A 154 -0.14 -6.64 6.80
N PHE A 155 0.73 -5.70 7.15
CA PHE A 155 0.69 -4.32 6.61
C PHE A 155 1.23 -4.22 5.19
N ASN A 156 2.04 -5.20 4.75
CA ASN A 156 2.78 -5.15 3.49
C ASN A 156 2.06 -5.82 2.30
N CYS A 157 0.88 -6.39 2.48
CA CYS A 157 0.13 -6.97 1.38
C CYS A 157 -0.18 -5.91 0.33
N GLY A 158 0.05 -6.21 -0.97
CA GLY A 158 -0.29 -5.33 -2.09
C GLY A 158 -1.78 -5.27 -2.36
N LEU A 159 -2.46 -6.40 -2.15
CA LEU A 159 -3.89 -6.55 -2.38
C LEU A 159 -4.69 -5.92 -1.23
N LYS A 160 -5.35 -4.82 -1.52
CA LYS A 160 -6.21 -4.08 -0.57
C LYS A 160 -7.39 -3.47 -1.28
N ALA A 161 -8.51 -3.35 -0.57
CA ALA A 161 -9.71 -2.65 -1.02
C ALA A 161 -9.98 -1.42 -0.13
N TYR A 162 -10.43 -0.34 -0.72
CA TYR A 162 -10.66 0.94 -0.07
C TYR A 162 -11.98 1.55 -0.54
N ARG A 163 -12.73 2.19 0.35
CA ARG A 163 -13.68 3.22 -0.05
C ARG A 163 -12.90 4.40 -0.63
N ARG A 164 -13.44 5.08 -1.65
CA ARG A 164 -12.75 6.18 -2.35
C ARG A 164 -12.23 7.26 -1.41
N GLU A 165 -13.04 7.68 -0.44
CA GLU A 165 -12.70 8.69 0.56
C GLU A 165 -11.41 8.35 1.34
N VAL A 166 -11.18 7.07 1.65
CA VAL A 166 -9.93 6.62 2.28
C VAL A 166 -8.72 6.88 1.38
N CYS A 167 -8.87 6.68 0.06
CA CYS A 167 -7.81 6.97 -0.90
C CYS A 167 -7.51 8.47 -0.97
N GLU A 168 -8.54 9.31 -1.00
CA GLU A 168 -8.42 10.76 -1.06
C GLU A 168 -7.69 11.31 0.18
N ASP A 169 -8.08 10.88 1.37
CA ASP A 169 -7.46 11.28 2.63
C ASP A 169 -6.02 10.74 2.80
N ALA A 170 -5.70 9.61 2.14
CA ALA A 170 -4.36 9.02 2.18
C ALA A 170 -3.35 9.71 1.25
N LEU A 171 -3.81 10.47 0.24
CA LEU A 171 -2.93 11.10 -0.77
C LEU A 171 -1.76 11.90 -0.18
N PRO A 172 -1.94 12.75 0.86
CA PRO A 172 -0.85 13.53 1.44
C PRO A 172 0.29 12.68 2.02
N TYR A 173 0.03 11.42 2.33
CA TYR A 173 0.97 10.51 2.97
C TYR A 173 1.62 9.51 1.99
N LEU A 174 1.24 9.54 0.70
CA LEU A 174 1.76 8.63 -0.32
C LEU A 174 3.09 9.11 -0.90
N TYR A 175 4.14 9.05 -0.08
CA TYR A 175 5.53 9.31 -0.52
C TYR A 175 6.50 8.29 0.10
N GLY A 176 7.69 8.12 -0.50
CA GLY A 176 8.68 7.16 -0.03
C GLY A 176 8.16 5.73 0.01
N GLU A 177 8.25 5.08 1.16
CA GLU A 177 7.74 3.74 1.41
C GLU A 177 6.50 3.72 2.32
N LEU A 178 5.88 4.89 2.56
CA LEU A 178 4.79 5.06 3.52
C LEU A 178 3.47 4.39 3.07
N TYR A 179 3.34 4.03 1.80
CA TYR A 179 2.19 3.26 1.30
C TYR A 179 1.93 1.94 2.08
N ARG A 180 2.97 1.41 2.76
CA ARG A 180 2.83 0.23 3.62
C ARG A 180 1.96 0.49 4.84
N PHE A 181 1.92 1.73 5.29
CA PHE A 181 1.19 2.16 6.48
C PHE A 181 -0.22 2.69 6.16
N LEU A 182 -0.70 2.57 4.92
CA LEU A 182 -2.06 2.99 4.55
C LEU A 182 -3.13 2.48 5.52
N PRO A 183 -3.10 1.20 6.00
CA PRO A 183 -4.06 0.76 7.00
C PRO A 183 -3.94 1.50 8.33
N ALA A 184 -2.71 1.84 8.76
CA ALA A 184 -2.50 2.61 9.99
C ALA A 184 -2.96 4.07 9.83
N ILE A 185 -2.67 4.68 8.68
CA ILE A 185 -3.09 6.05 8.33
C ILE A 185 -4.62 6.14 8.33
N ALA A 186 -5.30 5.20 7.66
CA ALA A 186 -6.75 5.13 7.63
C ALA A 186 -7.34 4.96 9.03
N HIS A 187 -6.77 4.08 9.87
CA HIS A 187 -7.20 3.90 11.25
C HIS A 187 -7.06 5.19 12.08
N TRP A 188 -5.95 5.91 11.95
CA TRP A 188 -5.75 7.17 12.65
C TRP A 188 -6.66 8.30 12.15
N ALA A 189 -7.09 8.24 10.89
CA ALA A 189 -8.11 9.13 10.33
C ALA A 189 -9.54 8.77 10.78
N GLY A 190 -9.72 7.65 11.52
CA GLY A 190 -11.01 7.24 12.07
C GLY A 190 -11.75 6.18 11.26
N TYR A 191 -11.16 5.71 10.16
CA TYR A 191 -11.74 4.67 9.31
C TYR A 191 -11.67 3.28 9.94
N ARG A 192 -12.67 2.45 9.64
CA ARG A 192 -12.72 1.05 10.07
C ARG A 192 -11.89 0.18 9.13
N VAL A 193 -10.84 -0.42 9.67
CA VAL A 193 -9.88 -1.25 8.90
C VAL A 193 -10.07 -2.71 9.25
N GLY A 194 -10.27 -3.53 8.22
CA GLY A 194 -10.38 -4.98 8.30
C GLY A 194 -9.22 -5.71 7.63
N GLU A 195 -9.17 -7.01 7.84
CA GLU A 195 -8.20 -7.92 7.21
C GLU A 195 -8.87 -9.25 6.87
N ILE A 196 -8.52 -9.81 5.71
CA ILE A 196 -8.93 -11.16 5.34
C ILE A 196 -7.71 -12.00 4.91
N PRO A 197 -7.69 -13.31 5.20
CA PRO A 197 -6.66 -14.18 4.65
C PRO A 197 -6.86 -14.34 3.14
N VAL A 198 -5.78 -14.12 2.37
CA VAL A 198 -5.76 -14.22 0.91
C VAL A 198 -4.74 -15.25 0.45
N GLN A 199 -4.96 -15.79 -0.74
CA GLN A 199 -4.00 -16.66 -1.41
C GLN A 199 -2.79 -15.85 -1.88
N HIS A 200 -1.62 -16.46 -1.78
CA HIS A 200 -0.37 -15.88 -2.22
C HIS A 200 0.42 -16.90 -3.04
N HIS A 201 0.72 -16.54 -4.27
CA HIS A 201 1.44 -17.39 -5.21
C HIS A 201 2.94 -17.09 -5.21
N PRO A 202 3.78 -18.09 -5.54
CA PRO A 202 5.18 -17.84 -5.85
C PRO A 202 5.30 -16.89 -7.04
N ARG A 203 6.30 -16.01 -7.03
CA ARG A 203 6.60 -15.16 -8.18
C ARG A 203 6.90 -16.02 -9.41
N GLN A 204 6.24 -15.74 -10.52
CA GLN A 204 6.38 -16.51 -11.77
C GLN A 204 7.44 -15.89 -12.68
N PHE A 205 7.58 -14.57 -12.70
CA PHE A 205 8.48 -13.83 -13.58
C PHE A 205 9.35 -12.84 -12.79
N GLY A 206 10.52 -12.50 -13.34
CA GLY A 206 11.40 -11.50 -12.78
C GLY A 206 12.05 -11.87 -11.43
N TYR A 207 12.63 -10.88 -10.76
CA TYR A 207 13.31 -11.04 -9.47
C TYR A 207 12.87 -9.98 -8.46
N SER A 208 13.05 -10.28 -7.17
CA SER A 208 12.70 -9.35 -6.09
C SER A 208 13.62 -8.13 -6.09
N LYS A 209 13.07 -6.94 -6.30
CA LYS A 209 13.77 -5.65 -6.36
C LYS A 209 14.11 -5.08 -4.96
N PHE A 210 13.83 -5.82 -3.87
CA PHE A 210 14.00 -5.34 -2.49
C PHE A 210 15.25 -5.92 -1.81
N GLY A 211 16.08 -5.03 -1.24
CA GLY A 211 17.32 -5.39 -0.54
C GLY A 211 17.18 -5.61 0.98
N THR A 212 18.30 -6.01 1.64
CA THR A 212 18.39 -6.35 3.08
C THR A 212 18.17 -5.16 4.02
N LYS A 213 18.42 -3.92 3.58
CA LYS A 213 18.21 -2.68 4.38
C LYS A 213 16.73 -2.38 4.70
N ARG A 214 15.80 -3.19 4.19
CA ARG A 214 14.35 -2.96 4.27
C ARG A 214 13.82 -2.90 5.72
N LEU A 215 14.40 -3.66 6.64
CA LEU A 215 13.92 -3.70 8.03
C LEU A 215 14.22 -2.39 8.76
N LEU A 216 15.46 -1.92 8.67
CA LEU A 216 15.87 -0.65 9.29
C LEU A 216 15.10 0.53 8.69
N ASN A 217 15.02 0.59 7.36
CA ASN A 217 14.26 1.63 6.67
C ASN A 217 12.78 1.58 7.08
N GLY A 218 12.17 0.38 7.15
CA GLY A 218 10.78 0.24 7.57
C GLY A 218 10.52 0.73 9.00
N PHE A 219 11.48 0.56 9.92
CA PHE A 219 11.39 1.10 11.27
C PHE A 219 11.49 2.64 11.28
N LEU A 220 12.42 3.21 10.51
CA LEU A 220 12.53 4.66 10.34
C LEU A 220 11.29 5.26 9.67
N ASP A 221 10.73 4.57 8.68
CA ASP A 221 9.49 4.96 8.02
C ASP A 221 8.31 4.95 9.01
N LEU A 222 8.23 3.94 9.90
CA LEU A 222 7.22 3.88 10.95
C LEU A 222 7.34 5.05 11.93
N MET A 223 8.55 5.40 12.34
CA MET A 223 8.79 6.59 13.17
C MET A 223 8.35 7.86 12.43
N THR A 224 8.72 7.98 11.16
CA THR A 224 8.36 9.12 10.30
C THR A 224 6.85 9.29 10.21
N ILE A 225 6.12 8.23 9.83
CA ILE A 225 4.66 8.34 9.68
C ILE A 225 3.96 8.59 11.02
N THR A 226 4.43 7.98 12.11
CA THR A 226 3.90 8.25 13.45
C THR A 226 4.08 9.71 13.83
N PHE A 227 5.26 10.28 13.54
CA PHE A 227 5.54 11.69 13.79
C PHE A 227 4.63 12.59 12.93
N VAL A 228 4.57 12.35 11.63
CA VAL A 228 3.78 13.14 10.68
C VAL A 228 2.30 13.14 11.06
N VAL A 229 1.72 11.98 11.33
CA VAL A 229 0.27 11.90 11.61
C VAL A 229 -0.09 12.39 13.02
N ARG A 230 0.73 12.07 14.03
CA ARG A 230 0.38 12.38 15.44
C ARG A 230 0.92 13.72 15.96
N PHE A 231 2.06 14.17 15.44
CA PHE A 231 2.80 15.27 16.08
C PHE A 231 3.10 16.45 15.14
N MET A 232 2.78 16.35 13.84
CA MET A 232 3.05 17.46 12.91
C MET A 232 2.23 18.70 13.24
N THR A 233 1.05 18.53 13.83
CA THR A 233 0.22 19.66 14.32
C THR A 233 0.66 20.20 15.67
N THR A 234 1.39 19.40 16.47
CA THR A 234 1.84 19.77 17.83
C THR A 234 3.29 19.33 18.08
N PRO A 235 4.27 19.78 17.27
CA PRO A 235 5.66 19.30 17.35
C PRO A 235 6.32 19.64 18.70
N MET A 236 5.88 20.70 19.36
CA MET A 236 6.40 21.11 20.67
C MET A 236 6.12 20.10 21.79
N HIS A 237 5.13 19.21 21.65
CA HIS A 237 4.88 18.20 22.66
C HIS A 237 6.02 17.16 22.73
N ILE A 238 6.67 16.84 21.59
CA ILE A 238 7.86 15.97 21.57
C ILE A 238 9.13 16.76 21.87
N PHE A 239 9.42 17.76 21.05
CA PHE A 239 10.70 18.48 21.15
C PHE A 239 10.81 19.27 22.43
N GLY A 240 9.71 19.87 22.90
CA GLY A 240 9.65 20.59 24.16
C GLY A 240 9.85 19.67 25.37
N SER A 241 9.16 18.52 25.41
CA SER A 241 9.34 17.57 26.52
C SER A 241 10.73 16.94 26.56
N LEU A 242 11.31 16.56 25.40
CA LEU A 242 12.69 16.09 25.32
C LEU A 242 13.70 17.16 25.68
N GLY A 243 13.49 18.39 25.23
CA GLY A 243 14.32 19.54 25.57
C GLY A 243 14.31 19.86 27.08
N LEU A 244 13.13 19.88 27.70
CA LEU A 244 13.00 20.07 29.15
C LEU A 244 13.68 18.94 29.93
N LEU A 245 13.46 17.69 29.53
CA LEU A 245 14.12 16.53 30.17
C LEU A 245 15.64 16.62 30.05
N SER A 246 16.15 16.93 28.86
CA SER A 246 17.59 17.07 28.60
C SER A 246 18.20 18.23 29.42
N THR A 247 17.50 19.35 29.51
CA THR A 247 17.91 20.49 30.33
C THR A 247 17.94 20.12 31.81
N PHE A 248 16.91 19.44 32.29
CA PHE A 248 16.86 18.96 33.68
C PHE A 248 18.00 18.02 34.01
N VAL A 249 18.23 16.99 33.19
CA VAL A 249 19.32 16.04 33.38
C VAL A 249 20.69 16.75 33.31
N GLY A 250 20.88 17.63 32.32
CA GLY A 250 22.13 18.42 32.21
C GLY A 250 22.37 19.32 33.42
N SER A 251 21.32 19.95 33.94
CA SER A 251 21.44 20.77 35.19
C SER A 251 21.84 19.94 36.41
N LEU A 252 21.29 18.72 36.55
CA LEU A 252 21.70 17.81 37.64
C LEU A 252 23.16 17.38 37.53
N VAL A 253 23.64 17.06 36.32
CA VAL A 253 25.03 16.71 36.06
C VAL A 253 25.96 17.89 36.38
N CYS A 254 25.60 19.11 35.92
CA CYS A 254 26.37 20.29 36.23
C CYS A 254 26.43 20.58 37.74
N ALA A 255 25.33 20.45 38.46
CA ALA A 255 25.26 20.61 39.91
C ALA A 255 26.14 19.56 40.62
N TYR A 256 26.14 18.31 40.18
CA TYR A 256 26.98 17.24 40.71
C TYR A 256 28.49 17.50 40.53
N ILE A 257 28.86 18.07 39.36
CA ILE A 257 30.29 18.38 39.07
C ILE A 257 30.78 19.60 39.86
N ALA A 258 29.86 20.53 40.19
CA ALA A 258 30.18 21.76 40.92
C ALA A 258 30.27 21.57 42.46
N LEU A 259 29.82 20.44 42.99
CA LEU A 259 30.00 20.01 44.39
C LEU A 259 31.28 19.23 44.61
#